data_956b3a4abce5d0e091e3a5f6c0f97863
#
_entry.id   956b3a4abce5d0e091e3a5f6c0f97863
#
_cell.length_a   1.000
_cell.length_b   1.000
_cell.length_c   1.000
_cell.angle_alpha   90.00
_cell.angle_beta   90.00
_cell.angle_gamma   90.00
#
_symmetry.space_group_name_H-M   'P 1'
#
loop_
_entity.id
_entity.type
_entity.pdbx_description
1 polymer ?
#
loop_
_entity_poly.entity_id
_entity_poly.type
_entity_poly.pdbx_seq_one_letter_code
_entity_poly.pdbx_strand_id
1 'polypeptide(L)' 'MENIEKHIEVDRAELMDPQISAQRRRHIEGELKELEAYAERHPEDHHDPTSLELYCDNNPSALECRVYDD' A
#
# COMPACT_ATOMS: atom_id res chain seq x y z
N MET A 1 2.09 -8.66 8.71
CA MET A 1 3.23 -8.20 7.92
C MET A 1 4.09 -7.27 8.75
N GLU A 2 5.38 -7.47 8.79
CA GLU A 2 6.22 -6.73 9.70
C GLU A 2 6.61 -5.36 9.16
N ASN A 3 6.76 -5.22 7.85
CA ASN A 3 7.14 -3.93 7.28
C ASN A 3 6.66 -3.80 5.84
N ILE A 4 6.75 -2.58 5.34
CA ILE A 4 6.25 -2.25 4.00
C ILE A 4 7.08 -2.91 2.90
N GLU A 5 8.39 -3.04 3.12
CA GLU A 5 9.26 -3.69 2.12
C GLU A 5 8.87 -5.15 1.91
N LYS A 6 8.55 -5.83 2.99
CA LYS A 6 8.12 -7.22 2.91
C LYS A 6 6.79 -7.34 2.17
N HIS A 7 5.87 -6.44 2.43
CA HIS A 7 4.57 -6.41 1.76
C HIS A 7 4.76 -6.20 0.25
N ILE A 8 5.61 -5.24 -0.12
CA ILE A 8 5.91 -4.96 -1.53
C ILE A 8 6.51 -6.21 -2.20
N GLU A 9 7.43 -6.87 -1.53
CA GLU A 9 8.08 -8.08 -2.06
C GLU A 9 7.06 -9.19 -2.31
N VAL A 10 6.15 -9.40 -1.35
CA VAL A 10 5.11 -10.41 -1.48
C VAL A 10 4.18 -10.08 -2.65
N ASP A 11 3.78 -8.82 -2.79
CA ASP A 11 2.91 -8.40 -3.89
C ASP A 11 3.57 -8.60 -5.24
N ARG A 12 4.86 -8.29 -5.35
CA ARG A 12 5.60 -8.52 -6.59
C ARG A 12 5.67 -9.99 -6.93
N ALA A 13 5.88 -10.83 -5.92
CA ALA A 13 5.92 -12.27 -6.13
C ALA A 13 4.59 -12.80 -6.63
N GLU A 14 3.48 -12.28 -6.10
CA GLU A 14 2.16 -12.67 -6.56
C GLU A 14 1.93 -12.29 -8.02
N LEU A 15 2.41 -11.11 -8.43
CA LEU A 15 2.25 -10.67 -9.81
C LEU A 15 3.00 -11.54 -10.81
N MET A 16 4.01 -12.26 -10.35
CA MET A 16 4.77 -13.17 -11.19
C MET A 16 4.13 -14.55 -11.30
N ASP A 17 3.07 -14.80 -10.54
CA ASP A 17 2.35 -16.08 -10.57
C ASP A 17 1.57 -16.18 -11.88
N PRO A 18 1.86 -17.18 -12.74
CA PRO A 18 1.15 -17.31 -14.01
C PRO A 18 -0.32 -17.70 -13.87
N GLN A 19 -0.74 -18.13 -12.70
CA GLN A 19 -2.12 -18.55 -12.46
C GLN A 19 -2.95 -17.47 -11.77
N ILE A 20 -2.39 -16.31 -11.55
CA ILE A 20 -3.12 -15.22 -10.91
C ILE A 20 -4.27 -14.76 -11.81
N SER A 21 -5.44 -14.49 -11.20
CA SER A 21 -6.58 -14.00 -11.95
C SER A 21 -6.36 -12.54 -12.38
N ALA A 22 -7.04 -12.12 -13.44
CA ALA A 22 -6.92 -10.73 -13.90
C ALA A 22 -7.41 -9.74 -12.85
N GLN A 23 -8.44 -10.11 -12.12
CA GLN A 23 -8.99 -9.30 -11.05
C GLN A 23 -8.01 -9.11 -9.92
N ARG A 24 -7.40 -10.20 -9.49
CA ARG A 24 -6.39 -10.18 -8.44
C ARG A 24 -5.17 -9.38 -8.86
N ARG A 25 -4.76 -9.55 -10.11
CA ARG A 25 -3.61 -8.82 -10.66
C ARG A 25 -3.84 -7.32 -10.59
N ARG A 26 -5.01 -6.84 -11.01
CA ARG A 26 -5.32 -5.41 -10.97
C ARG A 26 -5.33 -4.87 -9.55
N HIS A 27 -5.86 -5.66 -8.62
CA HIS A 27 -5.87 -5.27 -7.21
C HIS A 27 -4.46 -5.11 -6.67
N ILE A 28 -3.62 -6.10 -6.93
CA ILE A 28 -2.24 -6.09 -6.44
C ILE A 28 -1.42 -4.98 -7.10
N GLU A 29 -1.61 -4.76 -8.39
CA GLU A 29 -0.90 -3.68 -9.09
C GLU A 29 -1.24 -2.32 -8.48
N GLY A 30 -2.52 -2.09 -8.20
CA GLY A 30 -2.95 -0.84 -7.56
C GLY A 30 -2.38 -0.70 -6.15
N GLU A 31 -2.45 -1.77 -5.37
CA GLU A 31 -1.91 -1.78 -4.02
C GLU A 31 -0.40 -1.57 -4.01
N LEU A 32 0.30 -2.24 -4.90
CA LEU A 32 1.76 -2.12 -4.99
C LEU A 32 2.17 -0.69 -5.33
N LYS A 33 1.46 -0.07 -6.25
CA LYS A 33 1.72 1.32 -6.63
C LYS A 33 1.55 2.25 -5.44
N GLU A 34 0.51 2.04 -4.65
CA GLU A 34 0.26 2.84 -3.46
C GLU A 34 1.32 2.61 -2.39
N LEU A 35 1.72 1.36 -2.21
CA LEU A 35 2.77 1.02 -1.24
C LEU A 35 4.10 1.65 -1.62
N GLU A 36 4.46 1.60 -2.90
CA GLU A 36 5.70 2.21 -3.37
C GLU A 36 5.70 3.71 -3.20
N ALA A 37 4.56 4.35 -3.48
CA ALA A 37 4.43 5.79 -3.30
C ALA A 37 4.52 6.16 -1.82
N TYR A 38 3.89 5.37 -0.96
CA TYR A 38 3.96 5.59 0.48
C TYR A 38 5.39 5.48 0.99
N ALA A 39 6.10 4.43 0.57
CA ALA A 39 7.49 4.22 0.97
C ALA A 39 8.38 5.38 0.52
N GLU A 40 8.13 5.91 -0.66
CA GLU A 40 8.89 7.03 -1.20
C GLU A 40 8.66 8.31 -0.41
N ARG A 41 7.41 8.54 0.02
CA ARG A 41 7.06 9.72 0.81
C ARG A 41 7.52 9.62 2.26
N HIS A 42 7.66 8.40 2.76
CA HIS A 42 8.04 8.13 4.14
C HIS A 42 9.27 7.25 4.21
N PRO A 43 10.43 7.73 3.73
CA PRO A 43 11.62 6.87 3.58
C PRO A 43 12.19 6.36 4.90
N GLU A 44 11.86 7.01 6.01
CA GLU A 44 12.34 6.58 7.33
C GLU A 44 11.33 5.71 8.06
N ASP A 45 10.15 5.55 7.50
CA ASP A 45 9.08 4.78 8.11
C ASP A 45 8.93 3.46 7.35
N HIS A 46 9.22 2.38 8.02
CA HIS A 46 9.20 1.05 7.41
C HIS A 46 8.02 0.19 7.83
N HIS A 47 7.06 0.75 8.58
CA HIS A 47 5.91 -0.04 8.98
C HIS A 47 5.01 -0.33 7.77
N ASP A 48 4.25 -1.42 7.86
CA ASP A 48 3.30 -1.80 6.81
C ASP A 48 2.01 -0.97 6.98
N PRO A 49 1.72 -0.02 6.08
CA PRO A 49 0.57 0.85 6.26
C PRO A 49 -0.74 0.10 6.10
N THR A 50 -1.74 0.51 6.87
CA THR A 50 -3.09 0.00 6.73
C THR A 50 -3.75 0.61 5.51
N SER A 51 -4.90 0.05 5.10
CA SER A 51 -5.67 0.62 4.00
C SER A 51 -6.08 2.06 4.28
N LEU A 52 -6.39 2.38 5.52
CA LEU A 52 -6.75 3.74 5.91
C LEU A 52 -5.56 4.68 5.81
N GLU A 53 -4.38 4.22 6.21
CA GLU A 53 -3.16 5.01 6.08
C GLU A 53 -2.84 5.34 4.62
N LEU A 54 -2.99 4.36 3.74
CA LEU A 54 -2.78 4.57 2.31
C LEU A 54 -3.81 5.56 1.74
N TYR A 55 -5.05 5.40 2.13
CA TYR A 55 -6.11 6.31 1.69
C TYR A 55 -5.84 7.74 2.16
N CYS A 56 -5.44 7.89 3.42
CA CYS A 56 -5.16 9.22 3.99
C CYS A 56 -3.94 9.87 3.35
N ASP A 57 -2.95 9.07 2.97
CA ASP A 57 -1.77 9.59 2.29
C ASP A 57 -2.14 10.19 0.93
N ASN A 58 -3.12 9.59 0.25
CA ASN A 58 -3.61 10.09 -1.04
C ASN A 58 -4.67 11.18 -0.90
N ASN A 59 -5.38 11.20 0.23
CA ASN A 59 -6.49 12.12 0.46
C ASN A 59 -6.40 12.74 1.86
N PRO A 60 -5.39 13.57 2.12
CA PRO A 60 -5.15 14.08 3.47
C PRO A 60 -6.27 14.98 4.01
N SER A 61 -7.09 15.54 3.13
CA SER A 61 -8.20 16.39 3.57
C SER A 61 -9.52 15.64 3.73
N ALA A 62 -9.52 14.31 3.53
CA ALA A 62 -10.73 13.52 3.75
C ALA A 62 -11.13 13.55 5.22
N LEU A 63 -12.43 13.51 5.48
CA LEU A 63 -12.96 13.61 6.82
C LEU A 63 -12.44 12.51 7.75
N GLU A 64 -12.34 11.28 7.23
CA GLU A 64 -11.84 10.14 7.98
C GLU A 64 -10.43 10.36 8.47
N CYS A 65 -9.63 11.04 7.68
CA CYS A 65 -8.22 11.29 7.99
C CYS A 65 -8.07 12.38 9.05
N ARG A 66 -8.98 13.35 9.04
CA ARG A 66 -8.93 14.45 10.00
C ARG A 66 -9.33 14.02 11.40
N VAL A 67 -10.14 12.99 11.52
CA VAL A 67 -10.54 12.44 12.80
C VAL A 67 -9.36 11.86 13.57
N TYR A 68 -8.39 11.34 12.86
CA TYR A 68 -7.20 10.72 13.46
C TYR A 68 -6.01 11.66 13.56
N ASP A 69 -6.20 12.89 13.17
CA ASP A 69 -5.13 13.88 13.15
C ASP A 69 -5.22 14.76 14.38
N ASP A 70 -4.73 14.27 15.45
CA ASP A 70 -4.69 15.03 16.70
C ASP A 70 -3.29 15.43 17.08
#